data_1cac70c395b45dfbfd1e8a3e57bfd876
#
_entry.id   1cac70c395b45dfbfd1e8a3e57bfd876
#
_cell.length_a   1.000
_cell.length_b   1.000
_cell.length_c   1.000
_cell.angle_alpha   90.00
_cell.angle_beta   90.00
_cell.angle_gamma   90.00
#
_symmetry.space_group_name_H-M   'P 1'
#
loop_
_entity.id
_entity.type
_entity.pdbx_description
1 polymer ?
#
loop_
_entity_poly.entity_id
_entity_poly.type
_entity_poly.pdbx_seq_one_letter_code
_entity_poly.pdbx_strand_id
1 'polypeptide(L)'
;MVIKNINLETVCGITSKLPENEKPEIAFAGKSNVGKSSLINALMNRKSYARISATPGKTQTINFYNINEELYLVDLPGYGYAKVSEKEKIQWGNLIERYLHTSKQLKAVFLLIDIRHDPSANDQMMYQWIVDQGFQPIIIAT
;
A
#
# COMPACT_ATOMS: atom_id res chain seq x y z
N MET A 1 -1.84 7.80 19.87
CA MET A 1 -2.60 6.53 19.90
C MET A 1 -1.75 5.42 20.49
N VAL A 2 -2.27 4.72 21.47
CA VAL A 2 -1.60 3.51 21.97
C VAL A 2 -2.19 2.32 21.21
N ILE A 3 -1.33 1.55 20.55
CA ILE A 3 -1.75 0.40 19.76
C ILE A 3 -1.84 -0.82 20.68
N LYS A 4 -3.06 -1.31 20.91
CA LYS A 4 -3.32 -2.46 21.77
C LYS A 4 -3.66 -3.71 20.97
N ASN A 5 -4.40 -3.58 19.90
CA ASN A 5 -4.85 -4.69 19.08
C ASN A 5 -4.53 -4.45 17.61
N ILE A 6 -3.95 -5.44 16.96
CA ILE A 6 -3.67 -5.42 15.53
C ILE A 6 -4.17 -6.73 14.94
N ASN A 7 -4.88 -6.64 13.82
CA ASN A 7 -5.36 -7.82 13.12
C ASN A 7 -5.26 -7.61 11.61
N LEU A 8 -4.57 -8.52 10.92
CA LEU A 8 -4.64 -8.58 9.46
C LEU A 8 -6.00 -9.16 9.09
N GLU A 9 -6.94 -8.27 8.82
CA GLU A 9 -8.34 -8.64 8.67
C GLU A 9 -8.68 -9.12 7.27
N THR A 10 -8.13 -8.44 6.25
CA THR A 10 -8.46 -8.73 4.86
C THR A 10 -7.21 -8.68 4.00
N VAL A 11 -7.11 -9.66 3.09
CA VAL A 11 -6.08 -9.73 2.07
C VAL A 11 -6.78 -9.81 0.72
N CYS A 12 -6.60 -8.81 -0.13
CA CYS A 12 -7.28 -8.73 -1.43
C CYS A 12 -6.30 -8.88 -2.58
N GLY A 13 -6.52 -9.90 -3.40
CA GLY A 13 -5.80 -10.07 -4.65
C GLY A 13 -6.53 -9.45 -5.83
N ILE A 14 -6.04 -9.70 -7.04
CA ILE A 14 -6.55 -9.10 -8.28
C ILE A 14 -8.02 -9.43 -8.52
N THR A 15 -8.44 -10.66 -8.18
CA THR A 15 -9.81 -11.13 -8.40
C THR A 15 -10.72 -10.96 -7.19
N SER A 16 -10.18 -10.50 -6.07
CA SER A 16 -10.95 -10.35 -4.84
C SER A 16 -11.85 -9.13 -4.90
N LYS A 17 -13.00 -9.23 -4.25
CA LYS A 17 -13.84 -8.07 -4.01
C LYS A 17 -13.20 -7.23 -2.90
N LEU A 18 -13.09 -5.92 -3.12
CA LEU A 18 -12.56 -5.02 -2.09
C LEU A 18 -13.58 -4.89 -0.95
N PRO A 19 -13.11 -4.84 0.31
CA PRO A 19 -14.02 -4.70 1.44
C PRO A 19 -14.68 -3.33 1.46
N GLU A 20 -15.90 -3.28 1.97
CA GLU A 20 -16.60 -2.04 2.27
C GLU A 20 -16.46 -1.77 3.76
N ASN A 21 -15.44 -1.02 4.12
CA ASN A 21 -15.16 -0.69 5.52
C ASN A 21 -15.88 0.58 5.94
N GLU A 22 -16.19 0.69 7.21
CA GLU A 22 -16.78 1.89 7.79
C GLU A 22 -15.75 2.74 8.54
N LYS A 23 -14.59 2.17 8.84
CA LYS A 23 -13.52 2.84 9.58
C LYS A 23 -12.57 3.54 8.63
N PRO A 24 -11.93 4.64 9.08
CA PRO A 24 -10.95 5.33 8.24
C PRO A 24 -9.82 4.41 7.78
N GLU A 25 -9.37 4.62 6.54
CA GLU A 25 -8.26 3.90 5.95
C GLU A 25 -7.10 4.86 5.66
N ILE A 26 -5.90 4.43 5.98
CA ILE A 26 -4.65 5.14 5.68
C ILE A 26 -3.81 4.20 4.83
N ALA A 27 -3.55 4.57 3.58
CA ALA A 27 -2.86 3.72 2.63
C ALA A 27 -1.39 4.06 2.49
N PHE A 28 -0.59 3.04 2.21
CA PHE A 28 0.84 3.15 2.00
C PHE A 28 1.19 2.56 0.65
N ALA A 29 1.83 3.36 -0.19
CA ALA A 29 2.30 2.97 -1.51
C ALA A 29 3.80 3.16 -1.60
N GLY A 30 4.44 2.42 -2.49
CA GLY A 30 5.86 2.59 -2.70
C GLY A 30 6.45 1.45 -3.53
N LYS A 31 7.64 1.70 -4.05
CA LYS A 31 8.42 0.72 -4.75
C LYS A 31 8.78 -0.44 -3.81
N SER A 32 8.87 -1.65 -4.35
CA SER A 32 9.35 -2.79 -3.57
C SER A 32 10.73 -2.49 -2.98
N ASN A 33 10.96 -2.91 -1.76
CA ASN A 33 12.20 -2.68 -1.01
C ASN A 33 12.50 -1.21 -0.65
N VAL A 34 11.51 -0.33 -0.72
CA VAL A 34 11.68 1.07 -0.31
C VAL A 34 11.57 1.26 1.21
N GLY A 35 11.21 0.20 1.93
CA GLY A 35 11.03 0.26 3.38
C GLY A 35 9.57 0.36 3.83
N LYS A 36 8.63 0.13 2.93
CA LYS A 36 7.20 0.24 3.22
C LYS A 36 6.76 -0.71 4.34
N SER A 37 7.11 -2.00 4.23
CA SER A 37 6.77 -2.99 5.26
C SER A 37 7.45 -2.67 6.59
N SER A 38 8.68 -2.20 6.56
CA SER A 38 9.40 -1.79 7.78
C SER A 38 8.72 -0.62 8.46
N LEU A 39 8.25 0.36 7.69
CA LEU A 39 7.52 1.50 8.23
C LEU A 39 6.19 1.05 8.85
N ILE A 40 5.44 0.22 8.16
CA ILE A 40 4.16 -0.29 8.65
C ILE A 40 4.37 -1.07 9.95
N ASN A 41 5.37 -1.96 9.99
CA ASN A 41 5.71 -2.69 11.21
C ASN A 41 6.07 -1.75 12.37
N ALA A 42 6.84 -0.71 12.10
CA ALA A 42 7.20 0.27 13.11
C ALA A 42 5.98 1.03 13.63
N LEU A 43 5.08 1.44 12.74
CA LEU A 43 3.84 2.13 13.13
C LEU A 43 2.94 1.23 13.98
N MET A 44 2.90 -0.06 13.69
CA MET A 44 2.13 -1.02 14.47
C MET A 44 2.83 -1.45 15.74
N ASN A 45 4.08 -1.02 15.95
CA ASN A 45 4.92 -1.44 17.06
C ASN A 45 5.04 -2.98 17.12
N ARG A 46 5.23 -3.61 15.97
CA ARG A 46 5.38 -5.07 15.84
C ARG A 46 6.53 -5.36 14.89
N LYS A 47 7.29 -6.42 15.21
CA LYS A 47 8.33 -6.91 14.32
C LYS A 47 7.73 -7.88 13.31
N SER A 48 7.98 -7.64 12.04
CA SER A 48 7.62 -8.58 10.96
C SER A 48 6.14 -8.95 10.86
N TYR A 49 5.23 -8.13 11.39
CA TYR A 49 3.80 -8.38 11.23
C TYR A 49 3.37 -8.12 9.78
N ALA A 50 3.80 -6.99 9.20
CA ALA A 50 3.67 -6.79 7.76
C ALA A 50 4.76 -7.60 7.07
N ARG A 51 4.37 -8.41 6.10
CA ARG A 51 5.30 -9.31 5.44
C ARG A 51 6.30 -8.54 4.60
N ILE A 52 7.59 -8.76 4.85
CA ILE A 52 8.65 -8.30 3.97
C ILE A 52 8.82 -9.38 2.92
N SER A 53 8.42 -9.10 1.67
CA SER A 53 8.54 -10.07 0.59
C SER A 53 9.99 -10.24 0.18
N ALA A 54 10.51 -11.45 0.31
CA ALA A 54 11.84 -11.81 -0.18
C ALA A 54 11.80 -12.23 -1.65
N THR A 55 10.63 -12.50 -2.21
CA THR A 55 10.46 -12.95 -3.59
C THR A 55 9.68 -11.92 -4.38
N PRO A 56 10.37 -11.07 -5.17
CA PRO A 56 9.70 -10.04 -5.96
C PRO A 56 8.66 -10.61 -6.91
N GLY A 57 7.51 -9.96 -6.98
CA GLY A 57 6.45 -10.28 -7.93
C GLY A 57 5.66 -11.54 -7.65
N LYS A 58 5.91 -12.24 -6.55
CA LYS A 58 5.24 -13.51 -6.30
C LYS A 58 3.80 -13.27 -5.93
N THR A 59 3.31 -12.69 -5.04
CA THR A 59 1.90 -12.45 -4.73
C THR A 59 1.69 -10.99 -4.37
N GLN A 60 0.93 -10.30 -5.19
CA GLN A 60 0.64 -8.90 -4.94
C GLN A 60 -0.78 -8.76 -4.42
N THR A 61 -0.89 -8.26 -3.21
CA THR A 61 -2.18 -8.10 -2.53
C THR A 61 -2.25 -6.75 -1.84
N ILE A 62 -3.48 -6.30 -1.61
CA ILE A 62 -3.77 -5.19 -0.71
C ILE A 62 -4.08 -5.80 0.65
N ASN A 63 -3.34 -5.41 1.67
CA ASN A 63 -3.50 -5.94 3.02
C ASN A 63 -4.10 -4.89 3.94
N PHE A 64 -5.18 -5.25 4.62
CA PHE A 64 -5.90 -4.36 5.53
C PHE A 64 -5.61 -4.77 6.99
N TYR A 65 -4.87 -3.93 7.69
CA TYR A 65 -4.55 -4.15 9.11
C TYR A 65 -5.50 -3.32 9.97
N ASN A 66 -6.33 -4.00 10.74
CA ASN A 66 -7.24 -3.37 11.70
C ASN A 66 -6.42 -2.96 12.93
N ILE A 67 -6.46 -1.68 13.28
CA ILE A 67 -5.75 -1.13 14.43
C ILE A 67 -6.77 -0.70 15.48
N ASN A 68 -6.77 -1.39 16.61
CA ASN A 68 -7.60 -1.06 17.77
C ASN A 68 -9.11 -0.98 17.47
N GLU A 69 -9.59 -1.61 16.40
CA GLU A 69 -10.98 -1.44 15.94
C GLU A 69 -11.33 0.01 15.61
N GLU A 70 -10.33 0.88 15.38
CA GLU A 70 -10.52 2.32 15.14
C GLU A 70 -10.23 2.72 13.70
N LEU A 71 -9.23 2.08 13.06
CA LEU A 71 -8.83 2.42 11.70
C LEU A 71 -8.14 1.24 11.02
N TYR A 72 -7.90 1.40 9.72
CA TYR A 72 -7.11 0.44 8.96
C TYR A 72 -5.85 1.09 8.43
N LEU A 73 -4.72 0.39 8.58
CA LEU A 73 -3.54 0.66 7.76
C LEU A 73 -3.64 -0.25 6.55
N VAL A 74 -3.55 0.34 5.36
CA VAL A 74 -3.75 -0.38 4.10
C VAL A 74 -2.42 -0.44 3.36
N ASP A 75 -1.88 -1.65 3.25
CA ASP A 75 -0.61 -1.88 2.57
C ASP A 75 -0.89 -2.21 1.10
N LEU A 76 -0.59 -1.26 0.22
CA LEU A 76 -0.77 -1.44 -1.23
C LEU A 76 0.38 -2.27 -1.80
N PRO A 77 0.14 -2.99 -2.91
CA PRO A 77 1.21 -3.77 -3.54
C PRO A 77 2.41 -2.91 -3.91
N GLY A 78 3.61 -3.40 -3.60
CA GLY A 78 4.84 -2.75 -4.05
C GLY A 78 5.00 -2.85 -5.57
N TYR A 79 5.67 -1.89 -6.17
CA TYR A 79 5.91 -1.85 -7.61
C TYR A 79 7.40 -1.81 -7.92
N GLY A 80 7.76 -1.85 -9.23
CA GLY A 80 9.14 -1.72 -9.67
C GLY A 80 9.95 -3.01 -9.65
N TYR A 81 9.31 -4.17 -9.57
CA TYR A 81 10.01 -5.44 -9.70
C TYR A 81 10.49 -5.63 -11.15
N ALA A 82 11.79 -5.89 -11.31
CA ALA A 82 12.39 -6.01 -12.64
C ALA A 82 12.02 -7.29 -13.38
N LYS A 83 11.62 -8.34 -12.67
CA LYS A 83 11.37 -9.66 -13.23
C LYS A 83 9.91 -10.02 -13.44
N VAL A 84 9.01 -9.05 -13.39
CA VAL A 84 7.60 -9.31 -13.63
C VAL A 84 7.20 -8.98 -15.05
N SER A 85 6.21 -9.69 -15.57
CA SER A 85 5.68 -9.45 -16.91
C SER A 85 4.91 -8.14 -16.96
N GLU A 86 4.75 -7.60 -18.17
CA GLU A 86 3.90 -6.43 -18.38
C GLU A 86 2.45 -6.70 -17.99
N LYS A 87 1.98 -7.93 -18.21
CA LYS A 87 0.64 -8.33 -17.79
C LYS A 87 0.45 -8.21 -16.27
N GLU A 88 1.44 -8.65 -15.49
CA GLU A 88 1.39 -8.55 -14.03
C GLU A 88 1.42 -7.10 -13.56
N LYS A 89 2.25 -6.26 -14.20
CA LYS A 89 2.29 -4.83 -13.90
C LYS A 89 0.95 -4.15 -14.13
N ILE A 90 0.28 -4.49 -15.23
CA ILE A 90 -1.05 -3.96 -15.55
C ILE A 90 -2.07 -4.40 -14.51
N GLN A 91 -2.02 -5.66 -14.08
CA GLN A 91 -2.92 -6.18 -13.06
C GLN A 91 -2.74 -5.48 -11.71
N TRP A 92 -1.49 -5.21 -11.30
CA TRP A 92 -1.23 -4.45 -10.09
C TRP A 92 -1.77 -3.02 -10.17
N GLY A 93 -1.50 -2.37 -11.29
CA GLY A 93 -2.00 -1.03 -11.53
C GLY A 93 -3.52 -0.98 -11.44
N ASN A 94 -4.20 -1.93 -12.07
CA ASN A 94 -5.65 -2.01 -12.03
C ASN A 94 -6.18 -2.23 -10.61
N LEU A 95 -5.50 -3.07 -9.83
CA LEU A 95 -5.90 -3.32 -8.44
C LEU A 95 -5.77 -2.07 -7.59
N ILE A 96 -4.66 -1.37 -7.72
CA ILE A 96 -4.40 -0.13 -6.97
C ILE A 96 -5.38 0.96 -7.38
N GLU A 97 -5.57 1.17 -8.69
CA GLU A 97 -6.53 2.15 -9.19
C GLU A 97 -7.94 1.85 -8.70
N ARG A 98 -8.35 0.59 -8.75
CA ARG A 98 -9.67 0.19 -8.29
C ARG A 98 -9.86 0.52 -6.82
N TYR A 99 -8.84 0.23 -5.99
CA TYR A 99 -8.89 0.58 -4.57
C TYR A 99 -9.01 2.09 -4.37
N LEU A 100 -8.15 2.87 -4.99
CA LEU A 100 -8.15 4.32 -4.86
C LEU A 100 -9.46 4.94 -5.32
N HIS A 101 -10.06 4.36 -6.37
CA HIS A 101 -11.32 4.87 -6.94
C HIS A 101 -12.53 4.49 -6.11
N THR A 102 -12.55 3.29 -5.53
CA THR A 102 -13.76 2.76 -4.89
C THR A 102 -13.80 2.92 -3.38
N SER A 103 -12.66 3.12 -2.72
CA SER A 103 -12.65 3.27 -1.26
C SER A 103 -13.31 4.58 -0.85
N LYS A 104 -14.35 4.46 -0.04
CA LYS A 104 -15.07 5.62 0.52
C LYS A 104 -14.48 6.09 1.84
N GLN A 105 -13.63 5.29 2.46
CA GLN A 105 -13.08 5.55 3.79
C GLN A 105 -11.61 5.96 3.76
N LEU A 106 -11.00 6.02 2.58
CA LEU A 106 -9.61 6.42 2.44
C LEU A 106 -9.44 7.90 2.79
N LYS A 107 -8.59 8.19 3.77
CA LYS A 107 -8.38 9.56 4.28
C LYS A 107 -7.03 10.12 3.92
N ALA A 108 -6.01 9.26 3.78
CA ALA A 108 -4.65 9.69 3.46
C ALA A 108 -3.91 8.60 2.71
N VAL A 109 -3.02 9.01 1.81
CA VAL A 109 -2.14 8.10 1.09
C VAL A 109 -0.71 8.58 1.27
N PHE A 110 0.12 7.72 1.85
CA PHE A 110 1.55 7.96 1.97
C PHE A 110 2.27 7.28 0.80
N LEU A 111 3.13 8.02 0.14
CA LEU A 111 3.95 7.48 -0.94
C LEU A 111 5.41 7.52 -0.51
N LEU A 112 6.02 6.34 -0.38
CA LEU A 112 7.41 6.20 0.03
C LEU A 112 8.31 6.23 -1.20
N ILE A 113 9.33 7.07 -1.14
CA ILE A 113 10.29 7.27 -2.23
C ILE A 113 11.70 7.09 -1.68
N ASP A 114 12.54 6.37 -2.42
CA ASP A 114 13.96 6.18 -2.06
C ASP A 114 14.72 7.49 -2.26
N ILE A 115 15.22 8.06 -1.16
CA ILE A 115 15.91 9.35 -1.18
C ILE A 115 17.23 9.31 -1.96
N ARG A 116 17.79 8.13 -2.19
CA ARG A 116 19.06 7.97 -2.90
C ARG A 116 18.95 8.15 -4.41
N HIS A 117 17.75 8.14 -4.94
CA HIS A 117 17.49 8.18 -6.38
C HIS A 117 16.40 9.19 -6.71
N ASP A 118 16.41 9.67 -7.96
CA ASP A 118 15.27 10.43 -8.46
C ASP A 118 14.03 9.54 -8.49
N PRO A 119 12.83 10.11 -8.30
CA PRO A 119 11.61 9.33 -8.41
C PRO A 119 11.54 8.59 -9.75
N SER A 120 11.31 7.29 -9.69
CA SER A 120 11.19 6.47 -10.90
C SER A 120 9.93 6.82 -11.68
N ALA A 121 9.83 6.32 -12.92
CA ALA A 121 8.61 6.48 -13.72
C ALA A 121 7.39 5.89 -12.99
N ASN A 122 7.58 4.76 -12.31
CA ASN A 122 6.51 4.15 -11.52
C ASN A 122 6.11 4.98 -10.29
N ASP A 123 7.08 5.62 -9.64
CA ASP A 123 6.81 6.55 -8.53
C ASP A 123 5.96 7.74 -9.03
N GLN A 124 6.32 8.29 -10.17
CA GLN A 124 5.61 9.42 -10.76
C GLN A 124 4.20 9.01 -11.18
N MET A 125 4.04 7.83 -11.75
CA MET A 125 2.75 7.28 -12.15
C MET A 125 1.85 7.07 -10.93
N MET A 126 2.39 6.51 -9.85
CA MET A 126 1.64 6.31 -8.62
C MET A 126 1.20 7.64 -8.02
N TYR A 127 2.08 8.63 -8.00
CA TYR A 127 1.74 9.98 -7.56
C TYR A 127 0.56 10.53 -8.36
N GLN A 128 0.61 10.40 -9.68
CA GLN A 128 -0.46 10.90 -10.54
C GLN A 128 -1.78 10.18 -10.31
N TRP A 129 -1.75 8.87 -10.13
CA TRP A 129 -2.96 8.11 -9.81
C TRP A 129 -3.62 8.58 -8.52
N ILE A 130 -2.82 8.84 -7.50
CA ILE A 130 -3.33 9.34 -6.22
C ILE A 130 -3.97 10.72 -6.40
N VAL A 131 -3.31 11.60 -7.11
CA VAL A 131 -3.81 12.95 -7.39
C VAL A 131 -5.10 12.90 -8.21
N ASP A 132 -5.17 12.01 -9.21
CA ASP A 132 -6.35 11.86 -10.07
C ASP A 132 -7.59 11.43 -9.29
N GLN A 133 -7.40 10.75 -8.16
CA GLN A 133 -8.51 10.35 -7.30
C GLN A 133 -8.88 11.40 -6.26
N GLY A 134 -8.28 12.58 -6.31
CA GLY A 134 -8.60 13.69 -5.44
C GLY A 134 -7.82 13.74 -4.13
N PHE A 135 -6.77 12.93 -3.99
CA PHE A 135 -5.92 12.93 -2.81
C PHE A 135 -4.62 13.68 -3.05
N GLN A 136 -4.11 14.33 -2.01
CA GLN A 136 -2.77 14.88 -2.02
C GLN A 136 -1.84 13.86 -1.37
N PRO A 137 -0.93 13.22 -2.14
CA PRO A 137 -0.01 12.25 -1.55
C PRO A 137 0.91 12.90 -0.53
N ILE A 138 1.12 12.20 0.58
CA ILE A 138 2.11 12.61 1.57
C ILE A 138 3.38 11.83 1.29
N ILE A 139 4.43 12.53 0.90
CA ILE A 139 5.68 11.91 0.49
C ILE A 139 6.54 11.60 1.71
N ILE A 140 6.99 10.35 1.80
CA ILE A 140 7.97 9.94 2.81
C ILE A 140 9.24 9.54 2.08
N ALA A 141 10.31 10.31 2.29
CA ALA A 141 11.63 9.99 1.75
C ALA A 141 12.37 9.05 2.71
N THR A 142 12.76 7.91 2.21
CA THR A 142 13.42 6.89 3.04
C THR A 142 14.86 6.64 2.64
#